data_4b7668940faf1a1e1fddf66778887d89
#
_entry.id   4b7668940faf1a1e1fddf66778887d89
#
_cell.length_a   1.000
_cell.length_b   1.000
_cell.length_c   1.000
_cell.angle_alpha   90.00
_cell.angle_beta   90.00
_cell.angle_gamma   90.00
#
_symmetry.space_group_name_H-M   'P 1'
#
loop_
_entity.id
_entity.type
_entity.pdbx_description
1 polymer ?
#
loop_
_entity_poly.entity_id
_entity_poly.type
_entity_poly.pdbx_seq_one_letter_code
_entity_poly.pdbx_strand_id
1 'polypeptide(L)'
;MGYPKKGEIYLVNFDPTIGHEVKKKIPAVIISNNIHNQFSPLVTVAPLSSNINKIYPFEVYVLKESAGLNENSKIMIIQLRSIDKKRLINKIGNIEDKEIINKINKMISEHFGLSS
;
A
#
# COMPACT_ATOMS: atom_id res chain seq x y z
N MET A 1 -21.04 9.08 -1.52
CA MET A 1 -19.92 8.73 -2.39
C MET A 1 -18.78 8.16 -1.59
N GLY A 2 -18.11 7.23 -2.20
CA GLY A 2 -17.02 6.56 -1.54
C GLY A 2 -15.75 7.38 -1.48
N TYR A 3 -14.89 7.03 -0.58
CA TYR A 3 -13.53 7.52 -0.49
C TYR A 3 -12.61 6.30 -0.44
N PRO A 4 -11.30 6.47 -0.72
CA PRO A 4 -10.37 5.35 -0.63
C PRO A 4 -10.33 4.82 0.80
N LYS A 5 -10.48 3.50 0.96
CA LYS A 5 -10.51 2.89 2.29
C LYS A 5 -9.24 2.10 2.56
N LYS A 6 -8.83 2.08 3.83
CA LYS A 6 -7.67 1.30 4.26
C LYS A 6 -7.83 -0.16 3.82
N GLY A 7 -6.79 -0.71 3.22
CA GLY A 7 -6.76 -2.06 2.68
C GLY A 7 -7.10 -2.15 1.20
N GLU A 8 -7.72 -1.12 0.64
CA GLU A 8 -7.98 -1.10 -0.80
C GLU A 8 -6.69 -0.90 -1.57
N ILE A 9 -6.58 -1.56 -2.72
CA ILE A 9 -5.43 -1.47 -3.59
C ILE A 9 -5.83 -0.72 -4.85
N TYR A 10 -5.08 0.33 -5.15
CA TYR A 10 -5.29 1.16 -6.34
C TYR A 10 -4.09 1.09 -7.25
N LEU A 11 -4.32 1.23 -8.55
CA LEU A 11 -3.26 1.60 -9.46
C LEU A 11 -2.98 3.09 -9.22
N VAL A 12 -1.71 3.41 -8.95
CA VAL A 12 -1.30 4.76 -8.53
C VAL A 12 -0.22 5.29 -9.47
N ASN A 13 -0.34 6.56 -9.83
CA ASN A 13 0.69 7.26 -10.58
C ASN A 13 1.68 7.90 -9.59
N PHE A 14 2.86 7.31 -9.47
CA PHE A 14 3.92 7.78 -8.58
C PHE A 14 4.87 8.78 -9.22
N ASP A 15 4.76 9.02 -10.51
CA ASP A 15 5.63 9.98 -11.18
C ASP A 15 5.31 11.42 -10.75
N PRO A 16 6.34 12.29 -10.65
CA PRO A 16 7.76 11.99 -10.77
C PRO A 16 8.35 11.34 -9.52
N THR A 17 9.37 10.51 -9.71
CA THR A 17 10.09 9.85 -8.62
C THR A 17 11.59 10.12 -8.73
N ILE A 18 12.33 9.89 -7.64
CA ILE A 18 13.76 10.20 -7.55
C ILE A 18 14.52 8.97 -7.04
N GLY A 19 15.61 8.64 -7.72
CA GLY A 19 16.55 7.61 -7.27
C GLY A 19 15.92 6.23 -7.19
N HIS A 20 15.98 5.63 -6.00
CA HIS A 20 15.51 4.25 -5.76
C HIS A 20 14.02 4.15 -5.44
N GLU A 21 13.29 5.27 -5.50
CA GLU A 21 11.84 5.24 -5.34
C GLU A 21 11.19 4.47 -6.49
N VAL A 22 10.02 3.87 -6.20
CA VAL A 22 9.25 3.21 -7.25
C VAL A 22 8.80 4.22 -8.30
N LYS A 23 8.81 3.79 -9.54
CA LYS A 23 8.53 4.65 -10.70
C LYS A 23 7.26 4.22 -11.39
N LYS A 24 6.64 5.17 -12.11
CA LYS A 24 5.49 4.94 -12.98
C LYS A 24 4.22 4.59 -12.22
N LYS A 25 3.33 3.90 -12.90
CA LYS A 25 2.03 3.49 -12.40
C LYS A 25 2.15 2.08 -11.87
N ILE A 26 1.95 1.90 -10.59
CA ILE A 26 2.02 0.59 -9.95
C ILE A 26 0.92 0.45 -8.91
N PRO A 27 0.58 -0.79 -8.53
CA PRO A 27 -0.37 -1.03 -7.44
C PRO A 27 0.18 -0.52 -6.11
N ALA A 28 -0.72 0.03 -5.29
CA ALA A 28 -0.37 0.44 -3.94
C ALA A 28 -1.59 0.27 -3.04
N VAL A 29 -1.34 -0.11 -1.78
CA VAL A 29 -2.40 -0.30 -0.79
C VAL A 29 -2.56 0.95 0.05
N ILE A 30 -3.82 1.33 0.32
CA ILE A 30 -4.16 2.43 1.21
C ILE A 30 -3.86 1.97 2.64
N ILE A 31 -3.00 2.69 3.35
CA ILE A 31 -2.62 2.34 4.72
C ILE A 31 -3.01 3.39 5.76
N SER A 32 -3.45 4.57 5.32
CA SER A 32 -3.98 5.58 6.23
C SER A 32 -5.38 5.21 6.72
N ASN A 33 -5.77 5.73 7.90
CA ASN A 33 -7.06 5.40 8.49
C ASN A 33 -8.21 6.05 7.72
N ASN A 34 -9.40 5.49 7.88
CA ASN A 34 -10.56 5.88 7.07
C ASN A 34 -11.10 7.27 7.42
N ILE A 35 -10.91 7.77 8.63
CA ILE A 35 -11.30 9.14 8.96
C ILE A 35 -10.45 10.12 8.17
N HIS A 36 -9.13 9.92 8.19
CA HIS A 36 -8.21 10.71 7.38
C HIS A 36 -8.54 10.58 5.89
N ASN A 37 -8.76 9.36 5.42
CA ASN A 37 -9.04 9.10 4.01
C ASN A 37 -10.29 9.80 3.52
N GLN A 38 -11.28 9.96 4.39
CA GLN A 38 -12.53 10.62 4.02
C GLN A 38 -12.36 12.13 3.87
N PHE A 39 -11.65 12.76 4.80
CA PHE A 39 -11.66 14.23 4.92
C PHE A 39 -10.43 14.92 4.34
N SER A 40 -9.32 14.21 4.17
CA SER A 40 -8.09 14.80 3.64
C SER A 40 -8.03 14.70 2.12
N PRO A 41 -7.44 15.70 1.43
CA PRO A 41 -7.14 15.54 0.01
C PRO A 41 -5.98 14.55 -0.25
N LEU A 42 -5.28 14.14 0.80
CA LEU A 42 -4.16 13.20 0.71
C LEU A 42 -4.52 11.86 1.30
N VAL A 43 -3.89 10.80 0.82
CA VAL A 43 -3.92 9.47 1.43
C VAL A 43 -2.50 8.93 1.52
N THR A 44 -2.25 8.04 2.48
CA THR A 44 -0.95 7.39 2.59
C THR A 44 -1.06 5.99 2.00
N VAL A 45 -0.13 5.65 1.13
CA VAL A 45 -0.10 4.36 0.43
C VAL A 45 1.25 3.70 0.57
N ALA A 46 1.28 2.37 0.39
CA ALA A 46 2.52 1.60 0.29
C ALA A 46 2.49 0.83 -1.03
N PRO A 47 3.54 0.95 -1.86
CA PRO A 47 3.54 0.29 -3.16
C PRO A 47 3.70 -1.22 -3.04
N LEU A 48 3.15 -1.93 -4.03
CA LEU A 48 3.30 -3.38 -4.18
C LEU A 48 4.23 -3.69 -5.34
N SER A 49 4.92 -4.82 -5.24
CA SER A 49 5.74 -5.35 -6.32
C SER A 49 5.43 -6.83 -6.51
N SER A 50 5.32 -7.26 -7.78
CA SER A 50 5.19 -8.68 -8.12
C SER A 50 6.55 -9.40 -8.19
N ASN A 51 7.65 -8.67 -8.03
CA ASN A 51 8.97 -9.28 -7.94
C ASN A 51 9.16 -9.81 -6.52
N ILE A 52 8.81 -11.08 -6.31
CA ILE A 52 8.88 -11.75 -5.01
C ILE A 52 10.07 -12.71 -4.91
N ASN A 53 11.06 -12.57 -5.78
CA ASN A 53 12.28 -13.38 -5.71
C ASN A 53 13.00 -13.19 -4.38
N LYS A 54 12.90 -12.00 -3.81
CA LYS A 54 13.40 -11.71 -2.48
C LYS A 54 12.38 -10.85 -1.73
N ILE A 55 12.04 -11.28 -0.52
CA ILE A 55 11.15 -10.55 0.38
C ILE A 55 11.92 -10.27 1.65
N TYR A 56 12.12 -8.98 1.95
CA TYR A 56 12.82 -8.57 3.16
C TYR A 56 11.91 -8.68 4.38
N PRO A 57 12.49 -8.81 5.60
CA PRO A 57 11.68 -8.93 6.82
C PRO A 57 10.73 -7.75 7.08
N PHE A 58 11.03 -6.59 6.50
CA PHE A 58 10.21 -5.38 6.63
C PHE A 58 9.19 -5.23 5.48
N GLU A 59 9.01 -6.27 4.68
CA GLU A 59 8.01 -6.31 3.61
C GLU A 59 6.92 -7.31 3.97
N VAL A 60 5.73 -7.16 3.39
CA VAL A 60 4.60 -8.03 3.66
C VAL A 60 4.18 -8.76 2.41
N TYR A 61 4.21 -10.09 2.45
CA TYR A 61 3.79 -10.94 1.33
C TYR A 61 2.26 -11.01 1.25
N VAL A 62 1.72 -10.93 0.04
CA VAL A 62 0.28 -11.00 -0.23
C VAL A 62 0.02 -11.99 -1.35
N LEU A 63 -0.71 -13.07 -1.03
CA LEU A 63 -1.22 -13.98 -2.04
C LEU A 63 -2.25 -13.25 -2.90
N LYS A 64 -2.19 -13.46 -4.21
CA LYS A 64 -3.10 -12.79 -5.15
C LYS A 64 -4.56 -13.05 -4.82
N GLU A 65 -4.89 -14.27 -4.40
CA GLU A 65 -6.27 -14.64 -4.03
C GLU A 65 -6.78 -13.86 -2.82
N SER A 66 -5.88 -13.50 -1.92
CA SER A 66 -6.25 -12.76 -0.69
C SER A 66 -6.60 -11.31 -0.95
N ALA A 67 -6.29 -10.79 -2.13
CA ALA A 67 -6.46 -9.37 -2.41
C ALA A 67 -7.13 -9.10 -3.77
N GLY A 68 -7.50 -10.14 -4.50
CA GLY A 68 -8.09 -10.00 -5.83
C GLY A 68 -7.11 -9.48 -6.87
N LEU A 69 -5.83 -9.81 -6.72
CA LEU A 69 -4.77 -9.40 -7.65
C LEU A 69 -4.50 -10.49 -8.67
N ASN A 70 -3.84 -10.10 -9.76
CA ASN A 70 -3.44 -11.06 -10.82
C ASN A 70 -2.17 -11.82 -10.45
N GLU A 71 -1.34 -11.27 -9.57
CA GLU A 71 -0.05 -11.85 -9.22
C GLU A 71 0.20 -11.78 -7.72
N ASN A 72 0.87 -12.79 -7.18
CA ASN A 72 1.39 -12.72 -5.82
C ASN A 72 2.34 -11.53 -5.71
N SER A 73 2.27 -10.80 -4.62
CA SER A 73 2.97 -9.54 -4.48
C SER A 73 3.54 -9.37 -3.08
N LYS A 74 4.41 -8.38 -2.94
CA LYS A 74 4.88 -7.93 -1.64
C LYS A 74 4.57 -6.45 -1.48
N ILE A 75 4.28 -6.04 -0.26
CA ILE A 75 4.05 -4.65 0.08
C ILE A 75 5.36 -4.07 0.57
N MET A 76 5.83 -3.00 -0.08
CA MET A 76 7.08 -2.34 0.26
C MET A 76 6.80 -1.23 1.28
N ILE A 77 6.68 -1.61 2.54
CA ILE A 77 6.26 -0.71 3.62
C ILE A 77 7.19 0.51 3.75
N ILE A 78 8.50 0.32 3.61
CA ILE A 78 9.44 1.43 3.79
C ILE A 78 9.38 2.47 2.68
N GLN A 79 8.64 2.19 1.61
CA GLN A 79 8.39 3.16 0.53
C GLN A 79 7.02 3.83 0.67
N LEU A 80 6.40 3.72 1.83
CA LEU A 80 5.14 4.40 2.08
C LEU A 80 5.28 5.90 1.85
N ARG A 81 4.23 6.52 1.35
CA ARG A 81 4.22 7.97 1.15
C ARG A 81 2.80 8.48 1.09
N SER A 82 2.63 9.73 1.45
CA SER A 82 1.36 10.44 1.28
C SER A 82 1.31 11.01 -0.13
N ILE A 83 0.18 10.83 -0.78
CA ILE A 83 -0.03 11.29 -2.15
C ILE A 83 -1.38 11.98 -2.25
N ASP A 84 -1.52 12.85 -3.22
CA ASP A 84 -2.80 13.45 -3.56
C ASP A 84 -3.74 12.35 -4.09
N LYS A 85 -5.00 12.37 -3.67
CA LYS A 85 -6.00 11.41 -4.14
C LYS A 85 -6.11 11.38 -5.66
N LYS A 86 -5.77 12.46 -6.35
CA LYS A 86 -5.78 12.53 -7.81
C LYS A 86 -4.79 11.57 -8.46
N ARG A 87 -3.79 11.09 -7.71
CA ARG A 87 -2.85 10.09 -8.23
C ARG A 87 -3.44 8.67 -8.26
N LEU A 88 -4.57 8.44 -7.60
CA LEU A 88 -5.27 7.16 -7.65
C LEU A 88 -6.01 7.04 -8.99
N ILE A 89 -5.68 5.99 -9.76
CA ILE A 89 -6.25 5.80 -11.09
C ILE A 89 -7.53 4.99 -11.01
N ASN A 90 -7.42 3.76 -10.48
CA ASN A 90 -8.58 2.90 -10.30
C ASN A 90 -8.30 1.84 -9.23
N LYS A 91 -9.36 1.40 -8.58
CA LYS A 91 -9.26 0.31 -7.59
C LYS A 91 -9.09 -1.02 -8.31
N ILE A 92 -8.09 -1.80 -7.90
CA ILE A 92 -7.76 -3.08 -8.52
C ILE A 92 -7.81 -4.26 -7.56
N GLY A 93 -7.97 -4.01 -6.27
CA GLY A 93 -8.02 -5.07 -5.28
C GLY A 93 -8.38 -4.55 -3.91
N ASN A 94 -8.46 -5.47 -2.95
CA ASN A 94 -8.80 -5.12 -1.58
C ASN A 94 -8.26 -6.20 -0.63
N ILE A 95 -7.49 -5.80 0.36
CA ILE A 95 -7.00 -6.71 1.40
C ILE A 95 -8.02 -6.73 2.52
N GLU A 96 -8.77 -7.83 2.63
CA GLU A 96 -9.76 -8.02 3.70
C GLU A 96 -9.24 -8.93 4.81
N ASP A 97 -8.18 -9.70 4.54
CA ASP A 97 -7.57 -10.62 5.49
C ASP A 97 -6.98 -9.82 6.66
N LYS A 98 -7.55 -10.04 7.84
CA LYS A 98 -7.13 -9.30 9.05
C LYS A 98 -5.70 -9.61 9.44
N GLU A 99 -5.19 -10.81 9.16
CA GLU A 99 -3.80 -11.14 9.45
C GLU A 99 -2.84 -10.28 8.63
N ILE A 100 -3.16 -10.07 7.35
CA ILE A 100 -2.34 -9.22 6.49
C ILE A 100 -2.42 -7.77 6.96
N ILE A 101 -3.61 -7.28 7.27
CA ILE A 101 -3.78 -5.91 7.80
C ILE A 101 -2.98 -5.74 9.10
N ASN A 102 -3.02 -6.73 9.99
CA ASN A 102 -2.27 -6.67 11.24
C ASN A 102 -0.76 -6.65 10.98
N LYS A 103 -0.27 -7.42 10.01
CA LYS A 103 1.14 -7.38 9.62
C LYS A 103 1.54 -6.02 9.07
N ILE A 104 0.70 -5.42 8.24
CA ILE A 104 0.93 -4.07 7.72
C ILE A 104 1.07 -3.09 8.87
N ASN A 105 0.12 -3.10 9.79
CA ASN A 105 0.13 -2.20 10.95
C ASN A 105 1.37 -2.39 11.81
N LYS A 106 1.75 -3.65 12.03
CA LYS A 106 2.95 -3.97 12.81
C LYS A 106 4.20 -3.44 12.13
N MET A 107 4.34 -3.65 10.83
CA MET A 107 5.50 -3.18 10.08
C MET A 107 5.59 -1.67 10.08
N ILE A 108 4.47 -0.97 9.94
CA ILE A 108 4.44 0.49 10.02
C ILE A 108 4.90 0.96 11.40
N SER A 109 4.37 0.34 12.45
CA SER A 109 4.73 0.68 13.83
C SER A 109 6.21 0.47 14.08
N GLU A 110 6.75 -0.65 13.62
CA GLU A 110 8.19 -0.95 13.77
C GLU A 110 9.05 0.01 12.96
N HIS A 111 8.62 0.34 11.74
CA HIS A 111 9.36 1.26 10.88
C HIS A 111 9.54 2.63 11.53
N PHE A 112 8.53 3.11 12.23
CA PHE A 112 8.58 4.40 12.92
C PHE A 112 9.08 4.30 14.36
N GLY A 113 9.49 3.09 14.80
CA GLY A 113 10.02 2.90 16.14
C GLY A 113 8.97 3.04 17.23
N LEU A 114 7.71 2.76 16.93
CA LEU A 114 6.60 2.89 17.88
C LEU A 114 6.32 1.58 18.62
N SER A 115 6.83 0.46 18.12
CA SER A 115 6.70 -0.84 18.77
C SER A 115 7.83 -1.05 19.77
N SER A 116 7.52 -1.62 20.91
CA SER A 116 8.50 -1.97 21.92
C SER A 116 8.85 -3.47 21.85
#